data_96fa7ff9694965f10607ec9821768008
#
_entry.id   96fa7ff9694965f10607ec9821768008
#
_cell.length_a   1.000
_cell.length_b   1.000
_cell.length_c   1.000
_cell.angle_alpha   90.00
_cell.angle_beta   90.00
_cell.angle_gamma   90.00
#
_symmetry.space_group_name_H-M   'P 1'
#
loop_
_entity.id
_entity.type
_entity.pdbx_description
1 polymer ?
#
loop_
_entity_poly.entity_id
_entity_poly.type
_entity_poly.pdbx_seq_one_letter_code
_entity_poly.pdbx_strand_id
1 'polypeptide(L)'
;QKIYNLKENPCKKVKKMGKSDANKLEFWTKAEYDRFIAGIEPRSEDYLIFEILFWTGIREGELLALSLSDFDMSGNLLHINKTYNRIRKRDVIDTPKTENSVRTIDIPNFLKEEVQEYVKKHYGFPEDQRLFPIVARTLQKRLKKYEALTGVKPIRVHDIRHSHVAYLIYQGVEPLIIKERLGHKDIQMTLNTYGHLYPSQQKKVAEMLDNKR
;
A
#
# COMPACT_ATOMS: atom_id res chain seq x y z
N GLN A 1 -15.89 29.81 7.08
CA GLN A 1 -16.24 31.20 6.75
C GLN A 1 -17.49 31.25 5.83
N LYS A 2 -17.62 30.37 4.82
CA LYS A 2 -18.74 30.40 3.85
C LYS A 2 -20.12 30.10 4.46
N ILE A 3 -20.18 29.30 5.55
CA ILE A 3 -21.44 28.82 6.14
C ILE A 3 -21.98 29.74 7.22
N TYR A 4 -21.11 30.46 7.95
CA TYR A 4 -21.50 31.24 9.12
C TYR A 4 -21.12 32.72 9.04
N ASN A 5 -20.71 33.24 7.88
CA ASN A 5 -20.32 34.64 7.65
C ASN A 5 -19.30 35.18 8.66
N LEU A 6 -18.41 34.33 9.16
CA LEU A 6 -17.40 34.71 10.14
C LEU A 6 -16.35 35.62 9.49
N LYS A 7 -16.13 36.80 10.05
CA LYS A 7 -15.10 37.76 9.59
C LYS A 7 -13.69 37.18 9.62
N GLU A 8 -13.41 36.30 10.57
CA GLU A 8 -12.13 35.59 10.71
C GLU A 8 -12.36 34.12 11.00
N ASN A 9 -11.46 33.26 10.53
CA ASN A 9 -11.47 31.85 10.88
C ASN A 9 -10.87 31.65 12.29
N PRO A 10 -11.67 31.29 13.31
CA PRO A 10 -11.18 31.12 14.68
C PRO A 10 -10.11 30.05 14.81
N CYS A 11 -10.09 29.07 13.91
CA CYS A 11 -9.06 28.00 13.88
C CYS A 11 -7.66 28.52 13.54
N LYS A 12 -7.53 29.74 12.96
CA LYS A 12 -6.22 30.37 12.73
C LYS A 12 -5.57 30.88 14.00
N LYS A 13 -6.38 31.15 15.04
CA LYS A 13 -5.90 31.65 16.33
C LYS A 13 -5.48 30.55 17.30
N VAL A 14 -5.81 29.31 17.00
CA VAL A 14 -5.46 28.15 17.82
C VAL A 14 -4.19 27.51 17.25
N LYS A 15 -3.15 27.35 18.06
CA LYS A 15 -1.98 26.58 17.69
C LYS A 15 -2.43 25.15 17.37
N LYS A 16 -1.88 24.54 16.30
CA LYS A 16 -2.13 23.13 15.99
C LYS A 16 -1.89 22.31 17.24
N MET A 17 -2.95 21.69 17.78
CA MET A 17 -2.82 20.73 18.85
C MET A 17 -2.28 19.42 18.26
N GLY A 18 -1.16 18.98 18.80
CA GLY A 18 -0.45 17.76 18.40
C GLY A 18 1.06 18.03 18.36
N LYS A 19 1.82 17.07 18.86
CA LYS A 19 3.27 17.10 18.68
C LYS A 19 3.58 16.92 17.20
N SER A 20 4.43 17.79 16.66
CA SER A 20 5.00 17.65 15.32
C SER A 20 6.09 16.57 15.23
N ASP A 21 6.22 15.73 16.24
CA ASP A 21 7.05 14.55 16.17
C ASP A 21 6.43 13.67 15.09
N ALA A 22 6.97 13.78 13.88
CA ALA A 22 6.69 12.84 12.82
C ALA A 22 6.90 11.46 13.43
N ASN A 23 5.83 10.69 13.61
CA ASN A 23 5.93 9.32 14.05
C ASN A 23 7.00 8.67 13.18
N LYS A 24 8.05 8.14 13.81
CA LYS A 24 9.13 7.47 13.10
C LYS A 24 8.49 6.49 12.13
N LEU A 25 8.82 6.64 10.85
CA LEU A 25 8.26 5.79 9.81
C LEU A 25 8.67 4.34 10.10
N GLU A 26 7.69 3.51 10.44
CA GLU A 26 7.93 2.09 10.66
C GLU A 26 7.66 1.33 9.35
N PHE A 27 8.59 0.45 8.99
CA PHE A 27 8.47 -0.44 7.83
C PHE A 27 9.39 -1.64 8.00
N TRP A 28 9.11 -2.72 7.29
CA TRP A 28 10.00 -3.86 7.17
C TRP A 28 10.99 -3.69 6.02
N THR A 29 12.21 -4.12 6.24
CA THR A 29 13.14 -4.42 5.16
C THR A 29 12.67 -5.65 4.39
N LYS A 30 13.23 -5.89 3.18
CA LYS A 30 12.89 -7.09 2.41
C LYS A 30 13.19 -8.38 3.21
N ALA A 31 14.29 -8.42 3.95
CA ALA A 31 14.65 -9.58 4.78
C ALA A 31 13.66 -9.81 5.94
N GLU A 32 13.12 -8.75 6.55
CA GLU A 32 12.06 -8.88 7.56
C GLU A 32 10.76 -9.36 6.95
N TYR A 33 10.40 -8.84 5.77
CA TYR A 33 9.23 -9.33 5.03
C TYR A 33 9.38 -10.80 4.63
N ASP A 34 10.54 -11.22 4.13
CA ASP A 34 10.79 -12.62 3.77
C ASP A 34 10.63 -13.56 4.97
N ARG A 35 11.12 -13.13 6.14
CA ARG A 35 10.92 -13.88 7.38
C ARG A 35 9.45 -13.96 7.77
N PHE A 36 8.72 -12.87 7.62
CA PHE A 36 7.30 -12.80 7.92
C PHE A 36 6.50 -13.74 7.02
N ILE A 37 6.69 -13.65 5.70
CA ILE A 37 5.91 -14.44 4.75
C ILE A 37 6.24 -15.94 4.82
N ALA A 38 7.48 -16.29 5.16
CA ALA A 38 7.90 -17.68 5.36
C ALA A 38 7.18 -18.37 6.54
N GLY A 39 6.63 -17.60 7.49
CA GLY A 39 5.82 -18.14 8.59
C GLY A 39 4.35 -18.37 8.25
N ILE A 40 3.94 -18.10 7.02
CA ILE A 40 2.56 -18.25 6.55
C ILE A 40 2.48 -19.44 5.58
N GLU A 41 1.44 -20.25 5.73
CA GLU A 41 1.20 -21.39 4.82
C GLU A 41 1.13 -20.91 3.38
N PRO A 42 2.03 -21.37 2.48
CA PRO A 42 2.03 -20.97 1.09
C PRO A 42 0.68 -21.25 0.40
N ARG A 43 0.25 -20.33 -0.47
CA ARG A 43 -1.02 -20.43 -1.20
C ARG A 43 -2.27 -20.43 -0.32
N SER A 44 -2.15 -20.06 0.97
CA SER A 44 -3.29 -19.77 1.83
C SER A 44 -3.87 -18.39 1.52
N GLU A 45 -5.11 -18.12 2.01
CA GLU A 45 -5.70 -16.78 1.93
C GLU A 45 -4.81 -15.71 2.59
N ASP A 46 -4.26 -16.02 3.76
CA ASP A 46 -3.38 -15.10 4.49
C ASP A 46 -2.10 -14.80 3.72
N TYR A 47 -1.50 -15.82 3.11
CA TYR A 47 -0.33 -15.67 2.26
C TYR A 47 -0.59 -14.70 1.11
N LEU A 48 -1.65 -14.96 0.33
CA LEU A 48 -2.01 -14.10 -0.81
C LEU A 48 -2.33 -12.66 -0.40
N ILE A 49 -3.02 -12.46 0.74
CA ILE A 49 -3.32 -11.14 1.29
C ILE A 49 -2.03 -10.33 1.48
N PHE A 50 -1.02 -10.91 2.14
CA PHE A 50 0.21 -10.20 2.46
C PHE A 50 1.12 -10.05 1.24
N GLU A 51 1.12 -11.01 0.31
CA GLU A 51 1.81 -10.88 -0.98
C GLU A 51 1.24 -9.70 -1.79
N ILE A 52 -0.08 -9.60 -1.91
CA ILE A 52 -0.71 -8.47 -2.60
C ILE A 52 -0.33 -7.14 -1.92
N LEU A 53 -0.46 -7.04 -0.59
CA LEU A 53 -0.12 -5.80 0.14
C LEU A 53 1.33 -5.37 -0.07
N PHE A 54 2.26 -6.31 0.03
CA PHE A 54 3.68 -5.99 -0.08
C PHE A 54 4.10 -5.67 -1.53
N TRP A 55 3.70 -6.47 -2.50
CA TRP A 55 4.17 -6.31 -3.88
C TRP A 55 3.43 -5.23 -4.67
N THR A 56 2.26 -4.81 -4.22
CA THR A 56 1.50 -3.75 -4.89
C THR A 56 1.51 -2.41 -4.14
N GLY A 57 1.71 -2.45 -2.83
CA GLY A 57 1.65 -1.26 -1.99
C GLY A 57 0.25 -0.62 -1.89
N ILE A 58 -0.82 -1.35 -2.20
CA ILE A 58 -2.19 -0.85 -2.08
C ILE A 58 -2.60 -0.61 -0.63
N ARG A 59 -3.63 0.19 -0.43
CA ARG A 59 -4.17 0.48 0.90
C ARG A 59 -5.00 -0.68 1.44
N GLU A 60 -5.09 -0.81 2.77
CA GLU A 60 -5.92 -1.83 3.43
C GLU A 60 -7.35 -1.86 2.88
N GLY A 61 -7.99 -0.70 2.73
CA GLY A 61 -9.36 -0.62 2.18
C GLY A 61 -9.45 -0.99 0.71
N GLU A 62 -8.42 -0.72 -0.08
CA GLU A 62 -8.32 -1.14 -1.49
C GLU A 62 -8.21 -2.66 -1.58
N LEU A 63 -7.32 -3.29 -0.79
CA LEU A 63 -7.19 -4.75 -0.71
C LEU A 63 -8.52 -5.41 -0.34
N LEU A 64 -9.19 -4.92 0.70
CA LEU A 64 -10.44 -5.49 1.19
C LEU A 64 -11.62 -5.31 0.22
N ALA A 65 -11.49 -4.44 -0.77
CA ALA A 65 -12.48 -4.24 -1.83
C ALA A 65 -12.21 -5.08 -3.08
N LEU A 66 -11.01 -5.66 -3.23
CA LEU A 66 -10.61 -6.38 -4.45
C LEU A 66 -11.56 -7.53 -4.78
N SER A 67 -11.85 -7.67 -6.05
CA SER A 67 -12.54 -8.80 -6.69
C SER A 67 -11.69 -9.33 -7.84
N LEU A 68 -12.04 -10.48 -8.39
CA LEU A 68 -11.32 -11.06 -9.53
C LEU A 68 -11.37 -10.15 -10.76
N SER A 69 -12.50 -9.47 -10.99
CA SER A 69 -12.69 -8.52 -12.08
C SER A 69 -11.74 -7.30 -12.06
N ASP A 70 -11.06 -7.05 -10.94
CA ASP A 70 -10.04 -5.99 -10.87
C ASP A 70 -8.69 -6.39 -11.48
N PHE A 71 -8.49 -7.69 -11.75
CA PHE A 71 -7.25 -8.22 -12.32
C PHE A 71 -7.41 -8.46 -13.83
N ASP A 72 -6.66 -7.73 -14.65
CA ASP A 72 -6.45 -8.12 -16.05
C ASP A 72 -5.33 -9.17 -16.11
N MET A 73 -5.77 -10.43 -16.23
CA MET A 73 -4.85 -11.58 -16.26
C MET A 73 -4.06 -11.67 -17.57
N SER A 74 -4.49 -11.00 -18.64
CA SER A 74 -3.79 -10.95 -19.92
C SER A 74 -2.70 -9.91 -19.93
N GLY A 75 -2.98 -8.72 -19.40
CA GLY A 75 -2.06 -7.59 -19.33
C GLY A 75 -1.18 -7.56 -18.07
N ASN A 76 -1.37 -8.47 -17.12
CA ASN A 76 -0.73 -8.41 -15.80
C ASN A 76 -1.03 -7.09 -15.06
N LEU A 77 -2.26 -6.62 -15.13
CA LEU A 77 -2.66 -5.34 -14.55
C LEU A 77 -3.59 -5.55 -13.35
N LEU A 78 -3.50 -4.65 -12.40
CA LEU A 78 -4.42 -4.52 -11.27
C LEU A 78 -5.08 -3.14 -11.30
N HIS A 79 -6.39 -3.12 -11.45
CA HIS A 79 -7.22 -1.91 -11.43
C HIS A 79 -7.66 -1.60 -10.01
N ILE A 80 -7.28 -0.43 -9.51
CA ILE A 80 -7.62 0.02 -8.16
C ILE A 80 -8.61 1.17 -8.31
N ASN A 81 -9.89 0.87 -8.17
CA ASN A 81 -11.01 1.78 -8.44
C ASN A 81 -12.06 1.81 -7.32
N LYS A 82 -11.85 1.05 -6.25
CA LYS A 82 -12.79 0.94 -5.12
C LYS A 82 -12.06 0.77 -3.80
N THR A 83 -12.77 1.07 -2.72
CA THR A 83 -12.28 0.92 -1.35
C THR A 83 -13.40 0.40 -0.45
N TYR A 84 -13.04 -0.51 0.45
CA TYR A 84 -13.95 -1.06 1.45
C TYR A 84 -13.86 -0.27 2.75
N ASN A 85 -15.01 0.05 3.30
CA ASN A 85 -15.16 0.61 4.63
C ASN A 85 -16.26 -0.14 5.39
N ARG A 86 -16.17 -0.16 6.71
CA ARG A 86 -17.25 -0.69 7.56
C ARG A 86 -17.81 0.42 8.44
N ILE A 87 -19.02 0.87 8.11
CA ILE A 87 -19.70 1.98 8.79
C ILE A 87 -20.91 1.44 9.52
N ARG A 88 -20.97 1.66 10.84
CA ARG A 88 -22.07 1.18 11.71
C ARG A 88 -22.39 -0.31 11.51
N LYS A 89 -21.35 -1.15 11.43
CA LYS A 89 -21.43 -2.61 11.18
C LYS A 89 -21.95 -3.01 9.79
N ARG A 90 -22.13 -2.08 8.86
CA ARG A 90 -22.49 -2.36 7.47
C ARG A 90 -21.25 -2.24 6.58
N ASP A 91 -21.10 -3.19 5.69
CA ASP A 91 -20.03 -3.19 4.70
C ASP A 91 -20.40 -2.23 3.57
N VAL A 92 -19.50 -1.31 3.24
CA VAL A 92 -19.69 -0.28 2.21
C VAL A 92 -18.49 -0.33 1.28
N ILE A 93 -18.72 -0.49 0.00
CA ILE A 93 -17.72 -0.38 -1.06
C ILE A 93 -18.01 0.93 -1.79
N ASP A 94 -17.05 1.84 -1.74
CA ASP A 94 -17.13 3.16 -2.37
C ASP A 94 -16.05 3.33 -3.41
N THR A 95 -16.25 4.28 -4.32
CA THR A 95 -15.15 4.81 -5.14
C THR A 95 -14.17 5.59 -4.27
N PRO A 96 -12.87 5.59 -4.60
CA PRO A 96 -11.89 6.37 -3.87
C PRO A 96 -12.25 7.86 -3.85
N LYS A 97 -11.97 8.53 -2.73
CA LYS A 97 -12.31 9.95 -2.50
C LYS A 97 -11.64 10.94 -3.48
N THR A 98 -10.60 10.54 -4.16
CA THR A 98 -9.85 11.39 -5.10
C THR A 98 -9.60 10.65 -6.39
N GLU A 99 -9.67 11.35 -7.53
CA GLU A 99 -9.40 10.81 -8.86
C GLU A 99 -8.04 10.10 -8.94
N ASN A 100 -7.01 10.66 -8.35
CA ASN A 100 -5.67 10.08 -8.34
C ASN A 100 -5.57 8.75 -7.56
N SER A 101 -6.58 8.41 -6.76
CA SER A 101 -6.63 7.12 -6.09
C SER A 101 -7.12 5.99 -7.02
N VAL A 102 -7.85 6.36 -8.10
CA VAL A 102 -8.17 5.42 -9.18
C VAL A 102 -6.93 5.30 -10.06
N ARG A 103 -6.42 4.08 -10.18
CA ARG A 103 -5.20 3.81 -10.93
C ARG A 103 -5.13 2.37 -11.38
N THR A 104 -4.31 2.13 -12.37
CA THR A 104 -3.91 0.78 -12.81
C THR A 104 -2.42 0.62 -12.54
N ILE A 105 -2.03 -0.52 -12.01
CA ILE A 105 -0.64 -0.86 -11.78
C ILE A 105 -0.29 -2.20 -12.40
N ASP A 106 0.93 -2.29 -12.93
CA ASP A 106 1.50 -3.57 -13.36
C ASP A 106 1.80 -4.45 -12.15
N ILE A 107 1.46 -5.73 -12.21
CA ILE A 107 1.77 -6.72 -11.20
C ILE A 107 2.75 -7.78 -11.73
N PRO A 108 3.63 -8.31 -10.86
CA PRO A 108 4.53 -9.39 -11.24
C PRO A 108 3.78 -10.66 -11.67
N ASN A 109 4.35 -11.42 -12.59
CA ASN A 109 3.75 -12.66 -13.07
C ASN A 109 3.45 -13.65 -11.95
N PHE A 110 4.38 -13.81 -10.99
CA PHE A 110 4.17 -14.73 -9.87
C PHE A 110 2.93 -14.35 -9.03
N LEU A 111 2.68 -13.04 -8.82
CA LEU A 111 1.52 -12.59 -8.06
C LEU A 111 0.21 -12.88 -8.81
N LYS A 112 0.21 -12.70 -10.13
CA LYS A 112 -0.91 -13.12 -10.98
C LYS A 112 -1.19 -14.62 -10.84
N GLU A 113 -0.15 -15.45 -10.94
CA GLU A 113 -0.25 -16.90 -10.81
C GLU A 113 -0.83 -17.31 -9.45
N GLU A 114 -0.39 -16.66 -8.36
CA GLU A 114 -0.93 -16.90 -7.01
C GLU A 114 -2.40 -16.56 -6.90
N VAL A 115 -2.84 -15.42 -7.49
CA VAL A 115 -4.27 -15.06 -7.55
C VAL A 115 -5.07 -16.10 -8.33
N GLN A 116 -4.58 -16.54 -9.49
CA GLN A 116 -5.22 -17.57 -10.30
C GLN A 116 -5.33 -18.90 -9.55
N GLU A 117 -4.28 -19.32 -8.86
CA GLU A 117 -4.29 -20.55 -8.07
C GLU A 117 -5.26 -20.47 -6.88
N TYR A 118 -5.32 -19.30 -6.22
CA TYR A 118 -6.29 -19.07 -5.15
C TYR A 118 -7.73 -19.21 -5.65
N VAL A 119 -8.06 -18.57 -6.76
CA VAL A 119 -9.41 -18.61 -7.35
C VAL A 119 -9.77 -20.01 -7.84
N LYS A 120 -8.84 -20.75 -8.46
CA LYS A 120 -9.06 -22.14 -8.90
C LYS A 120 -9.45 -23.08 -7.76
N LYS A 121 -8.99 -22.83 -6.52
CA LYS A 121 -9.38 -23.62 -5.34
C LYS A 121 -10.83 -23.39 -4.92
N HIS A 122 -11.44 -22.31 -5.38
CA HIS A 122 -12.80 -21.92 -5.05
C HIS A 122 -13.67 -22.05 -6.30
N TYR A 123 -14.15 -23.27 -6.58
CA TYR A 123 -14.95 -23.57 -7.78
C TYR A 123 -16.14 -22.58 -7.92
N GLY A 124 -16.28 -21.98 -9.11
CA GLY A 124 -17.37 -21.06 -9.38
C GLY A 124 -17.26 -19.70 -8.65
N PHE A 125 -16.02 -19.26 -8.30
CA PHE A 125 -15.82 -17.98 -7.62
C PHE A 125 -16.37 -16.84 -8.49
N PRO A 126 -17.36 -16.05 -7.99
CA PRO A 126 -17.94 -14.96 -8.75
C PRO A 126 -16.94 -13.83 -8.98
N GLU A 127 -16.83 -13.34 -10.21
CA GLU A 127 -15.83 -12.34 -10.60
C GLU A 127 -15.94 -11.02 -9.80
N ASP A 128 -17.17 -10.61 -9.48
CA ASP A 128 -17.46 -9.35 -8.76
C ASP A 128 -17.46 -9.52 -7.23
N GLN A 129 -17.35 -10.73 -6.74
CA GLN A 129 -17.27 -10.97 -5.29
C GLN A 129 -15.92 -10.55 -4.75
N ARG A 130 -15.91 -9.98 -3.54
CA ARG A 130 -14.67 -9.66 -2.83
C ARG A 130 -13.81 -10.91 -2.68
N LEU A 131 -12.54 -10.83 -3.10
CA LEU A 131 -11.57 -11.94 -2.94
C LEU A 131 -11.42 -12.32 -1.46
N PHE A 132 -11.42 -11.32 -0.59
CA PHE A 132 -11.21 -11.48 0.84
C PHE A 132 -12.42 -10.94 1.61
N PRO A 133 -13.45 -11.76 1.92
CA PRO A 133 -14.65 -11.32 2.62
C PRO A 133 -14.41 -11.12 4.12
N ILE A 134 -13.28 -10.52 4.49
CA ILE A 134 -12.89 -10.19 5.86
C ILE A 134 -13.01 -8.68 6.11
N VAL A 135 -12.85 -8.28 7.36
CA VAL A 135 -12.86 -6.88 7.80
C VAL A 135 -11.47 -6.46 8.27
N ALA A 136 -11.19 -5.15 8.31
CA ALA A 136 -9.91 -4.57 8.72
C ALA A 136 -9.41 -5.13 10.08
N ARG A 137 -10.30 -5.28 11.06
CA ARG A 137 -9.95 -5.86 12.37
C ARG A 137 -9.44 -7.31 12.26
N THR A 138 -9.99 -8.09 11.35
CA THR A 138 -9.54 -9.48 11.11
C THR A 138 -8.15 -9.47 10.49
N LEU A 139 -7.92 -8.64 9.49
CA LEU A 139 -6.61 -8.47 8.86
C LEU A 139 -5.54 -8.05 9.87
N GLN A 140 -5.83 -7.08 10.73
CA GLN A 140 -4.93 -6.64 11.81
C GLN A 140 -4.62 -7.76 12.81
N LYS A 141 -5.59 -8.61 13.13
CA LYS A 141 -5.36 -9.78 14.01
C LYS A 141 -4.46 -10.82 13.33
N ARG A 142 -4.68 -11.08 12.03
CA ARG A 142 -3.86 -11.99 11.24
C ARG A 142 -2.40 -11.49 11.18
N LEU A 143 -2.20 -10.20 10.89
CA LEU A 143 -0.87 -9.58 10.92
C LEU A 143 -0.16 -9.83 12.26
N LYS A 144 -0.79 -9.47 13.38
CA LYS A 144 -0.23 -9.66 14.73
C LYS A 144 0.10 -11.11 15.06
N LYS A 145 -0.74 -12.05 14.61
CA LYS A 145 -0.51 -13.49 14.79
C LYS A 145 0.83 -13.90 14.13
N TYR A 146 1.05 -13.49 12.89
CA TYR A 146 2.25 -13.88 12.15
C TYR A 146 3.49 -13.08 12.56
N GLU A 147 3.34 -11.82 12.97
CA GLU A 147 4.43 -11.07 13.61
C GLU A 147 4.95 -11.79 14.86
N ALA A 148 4.05 -12.25 15.73
CA ALA A 148 4.43 -13.00 16.93
C ALA A 148 5.06 -14.36 16.60
N LEU A 149 4.56 -15.04 15.56
CA LEU A 149 5.08 -16.34 15.14
C LEU A 149 6.49 -16.24 14.55
N THR A 150 6.76 -15.21 13.77
CA THR A 150 8.02 -15.06 13.01
C THR A 150 9.05 -14.20 13.71
N GLY A 151 8.67 -13.53 14.80
CA GLY A 151 9.55 -12.67 15.58
C GLY A 151 10.01 -11.41 14.83
N VAL A 152 9.30 -10.98 13.78
CA VAL A 152 9.55 -9.69 13.14
C VAL A 152 9.02 -8.55 14.00
N LYS A 153 9.58 -7.35 13.82
CA LYS A 153 9.06 -6.19 14.56
C LYS A 153 7.59 -5.92 14.21
N PRO A 154 6.75 -5.59 15.20
CA PRO A 154 5.35 -5.29 14.95
C PRO A 154 5.20 -3.97 14.19
N ILE A 155 4.33 -3.98 13.16
CA ILE A 155 3.95 -2.81 12.37
C ILE A 155 2.43 -2.78 12.16
N ARG A 156 1.90 -1.69 11.64
CA ARG A 156 0.49 -1.62 11.23
C ARG A 156 0.34 -2.17 9.81
N VAL A 157 -0.87 -2.62 9.44
CA VAL A 157 -1.16 -3.03 8.05
C VAL A 157 -0.76 -1.95 7.03
N HIS A 158 -1.00 -0.66 7.36
CA HIS A 158 -0.59 0.44 6.49
C HIS A 158 0.93 0.55 6.30
N ASP A 159 1.71 0.11 7.28
CA ASP A 159 3.17 0.19 7.23
C ASP A 159 3.78 -0.86 6.28
N ILE A 160 3.01 -1.89 5.86
CA ILE A 160 3.39 -2.79 4.76
C ILE A 160 3.54 -1.99 3.45
N ARG A 161 2.67 -1.01 3.23
CA ARG A 161 2.80 -0.08 2.11
C ARG A 161 4.08 0.78 2.22
N HIS A 162 4.46 1.19 3.42
CA HIS A 162 5.75 1.86 3.64
C HIS A 162 6.92 0.93 3.34
N SER A 163 6.78 -0.36 3.67
CA SER A 163 7.78 -1.39 3.36
C SER A 163 7.95 -1.57 1.84
N HIS A 164 6.84 -1.61 1.09
CA HIS A 164 6.87 -1.63 -0.38
C HIS A 164 7.64 -0.43 -0.95
N VAL A 165 7.34 0.77 -0.47
CA VAL A 165 8.01 1.99 -0.95
C VAL A 165 9.51 1.98 -0.62
N ALA A 166 9.86 1.63 0.62
CA ALA A 166 11.26 1.53 1.02
C ALA A 166 12.02 0.51 0.16
N TYR A 167 11.39 -0.62 -0.16
CA TYR A 167 11.94 -1.62 -1.07
C TYR A 167 12.16 -1.05 -2.48
N LEU A 168 11.19 -0.36 -3.06
CA LEU A 168 11.32 0.26 -4.39
C LEU A 168 12.43 1.33 -4.42
N ILE A 169 12.54 2.15 -3.38
CA ILE A 169 13.61 3.13 -3.25
C ILE A 169 14.98 2.45 -3.18
N TYR A 170 15.09 1.37 -2.41
CA TYR A 170 16.31 0.57 -2.34
C TYR A 170 16.69 -0.04 -3.70
N GLN A 171 15.71 -0.41 -4.53
CA GLN A 171 15.91 -0.87 -5.91
C GLN A 171 16.22 0.27 -6.89
N GLY A 172 16.25 1.52 -6.45
CA GLY A 172 16.57 2.67 -7.28
C GLY A 172 15.40 3.18 -8.13
N VAL A 173 14.16 2.80 -7.82
CA VAL A 173 12.98 3.28 -8.54
C VAL A 173 12.78 4.78 -8.29
N GLU A 174 12.50 5.51 -9.35
CA GLU A 174 12.31 6.96 -9.30
C GLU A 174 11.07 7.38 -8.49
N PRO A 175 11.14 8.51 -7.74
CA PRO A 175 10.04 8.99 -6.91
C PRO A 175 8.73 9.21 -7.67
N LEU A 176 8.79 9.59 -8.95
CA LEU A 176 7.61 9.83 -9.77
C LEU A 176 6.86 8.52 -10.06
N ILE A 177 7.57 7.47 -10.40
CA ILE A 177 6.99 6.13 -10.62
C ILE A 177 6.34 5.62 -9.32
N ILE A 178 7.00 5.80 -8.18
CA ILE A 178 6.44 5.43 -6.87
C ILE A 178 5.18 6.23 -6.58
N LYS A 179 5.18 7.55 -6.83
CA LYS A 179 3.99 8.42 -6.68
C LYS A 179 2.81 7.90 -7.48
N GLU A 180 3.01 7.56 -8.75
CA GLU A 180 1.96 7.05 -9.65
C GLU A 180 1.42 5.70 -9.16
N ARG A 181 2.32 4.76 -8.87
CA ARG A 181 1.97 3.44 -8.34
C ARG A 181 1.14 3.51 -7.05
N LEU A 182 1.47 4.44 -6.16
CA LEU A 182 0.76 4.64 -4.90
C LEU A 182 -0.55 5.43 -5.06
N GLY A 183 -0.75 6.15 -6.15
CA GLY A 183 -1.87 7.08 -6.31
C GLY A 183 -1.77 8.27 -5.35
N HIS A 184 -0.59 8.84 -5.20
CA HIS A 184 -0.40 10.08 -4.47
C HIS A 184 -0.78 11.27 -5.35
N LYS A 185 -1.58 12.20 -4.82
CA LYS A 185 -2.00 13.40 -5.55
C LYS A 185 -0.81 14.26 -5.95
N ASP A 186 0.17 14.40 -5.04
CA ASP A 186 1.34 15.24 -5.21
C ASP A 186 2.61 14.44 -4.92
N ILE A 187 3.66 14.67 -5.73
CA ILE A 187 4.99 14.11 -5.53
C ILE A 187 5.55 14.48 -4.14
N GLN A 188 5.18 15.64 -3.61
CA GLN A 188 5.60 16.09 -2.29
C GLN A 188 5.18 15.12 -1.18
N MET A 189 4.04 14.42 -1.32
CA MET A 189 3.64 13.38 -0.38
C MET A 189 4.66 12.24 -0.32
N THR A 190 5.18 11.84 -1.48
CA THR A 190 6.23 10.80 -1.57
C THR A 190 7.56 11.32 -1.02
N LEU A 191 7.99 12.49 -1.44
CA LEU A 191 9.28 13.07 -1.04
C LEU A 191 9.31 13.45 0.44
N ASN A 192 8.26 14.05 0.98
CA ASN A 192 8.21 14.41 2.40
C ASN A 192 8.23 13.17 3.32
N THR A 193 7.62 12.08 2.86
CA THR A 193 7.54 10.85 3.65
C THR A 193 8.80 10.00 3.51
N TYR A 194 9.34 9.87 2.29
CA TYR A 194 10.37 8.89 1.96
C TYR A 194 11.67 9.49 1.43
N GLY A 195 11.74 10.81 1.24
CA GLY A 195 12.91 11.46 0.64
C GLY A 195 14.22 11.16 1.37
N HIS A 196 14.16 10.99 2.70
CA HIS A 196 15.31 10.65 3.52
C HIS A 196 15.86 9.22 3.27
N LEU A 197 15.10 8.34 2.62
CA LEU A 197 15.53 6.98 2.24
C LEU A 197 16.32 6.96 0.94
N TYR A 198 16.22 8.02 0.11
CA TYR A 198 16.98 8.10 -1.13
C TYR A 198 18.47 8.34 -0.85
N PRO A 199 19.38 7.49 -1.35
CA PRO A 199 20.80 7.71 -1.21
C PRO A 199 21.23 8.94 -2.00
N SER A 200 22.24 9.65 -1.50
CA SER A 200 22.86 10.75 -2.28
C SER A 200 23.47 10.21 -3.58
N GLN A 201 23.11 10.82 -4.70
CA GLN A 201 23.63 10.48 -6.01
C GLN A 201 24.74 11.44 -6.48
N GLN A 202 25.17 12.39 -5.62
CA GLN A 202 26.12 13.45 -6.01
C GLN A 202 27.44 12.89 -6.56
N LYS A 203 27.96 11.82 -5.94
CA LYS A 203 29.18 11.19 -6.43
C LYS A 203 29.02 10.58 -7.82
N LYS A 204 27.90 9.89 -8.08
CA LYS A 204 27.60 9.34 -9.41
C LYS A 204 27.43 10.43 -10.45
N VAL A 205 26.83 11.57 -10.08
CA VAL A 205 26.69 12.72 -10.97
C VAL A 205 28.06 13.28 -11.34
N ALA A 206 28.95 13.45 -10.35
CA ALA A 206 30.30 13.92 -10.60
C ALA A 206 31.08 12.97 -11.54
N GLU A 207 31.07 11.67 -11.25
CA GLU A 207 31.71 10.65 -12.10
C GLU A 207 31.12 10.63 -13.53
N MET A 208 29.81 10.81 -13.68
CA MET A 208 29.16 10.90 -14.98
C MET A 208 29.59 12.14 -15.77
N LEU A 209 29.76 13.28 -15.10
CA LEU A 209 30.20 14.51 -15.72
C LEU A 209 31.69 14.43 -16.14
N ASP A 210 32.54 13.83 -15.32
CA ASP A 210 33.96 13.61 -15.64
C ASP A 210 34.13 12.73 -16.90
N ASN A 211 33.32 11.70 -17.07
CA ASN A 211 33.33 10.78 -18.21
C ASN A 211 32.85 11.42 -19.53
N LYS A 212 32.26 12.62 -19.49
CA LYS A 212 31.77 13.34 -20.67
C LYS A 212 32.72 14.46 -21.17
N ARG A 213 33.82 14.69 -20.46
CA ARG A 213 34.85 15.67 -20.83
C ARG A 213 36.00 15.02 -21.62
#